data_8331b8c006855a2eef5a38a1e9c1b7c8
#
_entry.id   8331b8c006855a2eef5a38a1e9c1b7c8
#
_cell.length_a   1.000
_cell.length_b   1.000
_cell.length_c   1.000
_cell.angle_alpha   90.00
_cell.angle_beta   90.00
_cell.angle_gamma   90.00
#
_symmetry.space_group_name_H-M   'P 1'
#
loop_
_entity.id
_entity.type
_entity.pdbx_description
1 polymer ?
#
loop_
_entity_poly.entity_id
_entity_poly.type
_entity_poly.pdbx_seq_one_letter_code
_entity_poly.pdbx_strand_id
1 'polypeptide(L)'
;MAVKKQPEANSGRATSYDVARQAGVSQSAVSRCFKQGASVAPRTREKILAAARALNYYPNAIAQGLITRRSNLVAIIISNLTNLYYPEVLAELTQRLSAQGIRVLLFSLAAESDVDEVLDQVWRYRVDGAIVAA
;
A
#
# COMPACT_ATOMS: atom_id res chain seq x y z
N MET A 1 -17.06 -11.17 -9.47
CA MET A 1 -15.98 -10.39 -8.85
C MET A 1 -15.04 -9.88 -9.94
N ALA A 2 -14.79 -8.59 -9.98
CA ALA A 2 -13.96 -7.99 -11.03
C ALA A 2 -12.55 -7.72 -10.50
N VAL A 3 -11.53 -8.24 -11.18
CA VAL A 3 -10.14 -7.87 -10.91
C VAL A 3 -9.82 -6.60 -11.72
N LYS A 4 -9.57 -5.51 -11.01
CA LYS A 4 -9.11 -4.27 -11.64
C LYS A 4 -7.59 -4.25 -11.69
N LYS A 5 -7.04 -4.31 -12.90
CA LYS A 5 -5.62 -4.13 -13.14
C LYS A 5 -5.29 -2.62 -13.12
N GLN A 6 -4.13 -2.27 -12.61
CA GLN A 6 -3.63 -0.90 -12.73
C GLN A 6 -3.51 -0.53 -14.21
N PRO A 7 -3.98 0.65 -14.64
CA PRO A 7 -3.84 1.05 -16.04
C PRO A 7 -2.38 1.05 -16.47
N GLU A 8 -2.10 0.34 -17.54
CA GLU A 8 -0.76 0.30 -18.13
C GLU A 8 -0.54 1.63 -18.88
N ALA A 9 0.36 2.45 -18.35
CA ALA A 9 0.86 3.57 -19.13
C ALA A 9 1.73 3.02 -20.26
N ASN A 10 1.53 3.53 -21.47
CA ASN A 10 2.35 3.21 -22.63
C ASN A 10 3.82 3.48 -22.28
N SER A 11 4.68 2.45 -22.32
CA SER A 11 6.13 2.48 -22.06
C SER A 11 6.61 2.60 -20.58
N GLY A 12 5.86 2.12 -19.60
CA GLY A 12 6.29 2.10 -18.20
C GLY A 12 5.45 2.99 -17.28
N ARG A 13 5.56 2.75 -15.97
CA ARG A 13 4.84 3.54 -14.98
C ARG A 13 5.43 4.95 -14.90
N ALA A 14 4.56 5.97 -14.87
CA ALA A 14 4.99 7.33 -14.62
C ALA A 14 5.73 7.45 -13.28
N THR A 15 6.78 8.23 -13.26
CA THR A 15 7.61 8.50 -12.07
C THR A 15 7.30 9.86 -11.47
N SER A 16 7.78 10.11 -10.24
CA SER A 16 7.70 11.44 -9.63
C SER A 16 8.44 12.51 -10.44
N TYR A 17 9.46 12.13 -11.19
CA TYR A 17 10.17 13.03 -12.10
C TYR A 17 9.30 13.44 -13.30
N ASP A 18 8.50 12.53 -13.82
CA ASP A 18 7.56 12.83 -14.91
C ASP A 18 6.48 13.80 -14.44
N VAL A 19 5.96 13.60 -13.22
CA VAL A 19 4.99 14.51 -12.59
C VAL A 19 5.60 15.89 -12.36
N ALA A 20 6.82 15.97 -11.85
CA ALA A 20 7.53 17.21 -11.61
C ALA A 20 7.72 18.01 -12.93
N ARG A 21 8.11 17.33 -13.99
CA ARG A 21 8.29 17.94 -15.31
C ARG A 21 6.97 18.49 -15.86
N GLN A 22 5.89 17.74 -15.78
CA GLN A 22 4.58 18.18 -16.28
C GLN A 22 3.97 19.28 -15.42
N ALA A 23 4.16 19.26 -14.12
CA ALA A 23 3.67 20.29 -13.21
C ALA A 23 4.54 21.56 -13.18
N GLY A 24 5.75 21.50 -13.75
CA GLY A 24 6.69 22.62 -13.72
C GLY A 24 7.26 22.90 -12.32
N VAL A 25 7.45 21.87 -11.51
CA VAL A 25 7.97 21.94 -10.13
C VAL A 25 9.15 21.00 -9.94
N SER A 26 9.84 21.11 -8.79
CA SER A 26 10.90 20.16 -8.44
C SER A 26 10.34 18.80 -8.06
N GLN A 27 11.16 17.75 -8.24
CA GLN A 27 10.83 16.41 -7.78
C GLN A 27 10.63 16.38 -6.25
N SER A 28 11.39 17.15 -5.49
CA SER A 28 11.23 17.29 -4.04
C SER A 28 9.85 17.83 -3.67
N ALA A 29 9.30 18.77 -4.44
CA ALA A 29 7.95 19.28 -4.23
C ALA A 29 6.90 18.19 -4.46
N VAL A 30 7.06 17.37 -5.50
CA VAL A 30 6.19 16.22 -5.76
C VAL A 30 6.25 15.23 -4.60
N SER A 31 7.43 14.87 -4.14
CA SER A 31 7.63 13.97 -3.01
C SER A 31 6.95 14.48 -1.74
N ARG A 32 7.09 15.77 -1.43
CA ARG A 32 6.43 16.39 -0.26
C ARG A 32 4.91 16.43 -0.41
N CYS A 33 4.38 16.64 -1.62
CA CYS A 33 2.94 16.66 -1.87
C CYS A 33 2.24 15.37 -1.45
N PHE A 34 2.91 14.23 -1.66
CA PHE A 34 2.39 12.91 -1.33
C PHE A 34 2.84 12.38 0.03
N LYS A 35 3.69 13.12 0.75
CA LYS A 35 4.12 12.76 2.09
C LYS A 35 3.13 13.29 3.13
N GLN A 36 2.65 12.41 3.99
CA GLN A 36 1.76 12.79 5.07
C GLN A 36 2.44 13.77 6.04
N GLY A 37 1.75 14.86 6.37
CA GLY A 37 2.24 15.89 7.29
C GLY A 37 3.24 16.87 6.68
N ALA A 38 3.65 16.71 5.41
CA ALA A 38 4.50 17.68 4.74
C ALA A 38 3.69 18.87 4.22
N SER A 39 4.26 20.07 4.33
CA SER A 39 3.64 21.32 3.85
C SER A 39 3.99 21.60 2.41
N VAL A 40 2.97 21.85 1.60
CA VAL A 40 3.10 22.30 0.20
C VAL A 40 2.09 23.42 -0.04
N ALA A 41 2.51 24.49 -0.75
CA ALA A 41 1.62 25.58 -1.09
C ALA A 41 0.39 25.06 -1.86
N PRO A 42 -0.84 25.55 -1.56
CA PRO A 42 -2.07 25.02 -2.18
C PRO A 42 -2.05 25.04 -3.70
N ARG A 43 -1.53 26.10 -4.32
CA ARG A 43 -1.42 26.23 -5.77
C ARG A 43 -0.45 25.20 -6.37
N THR A 44 0.66 24.93 -5.71
CA THR A 44 1.64 23.91 -6.10
C THR A 44 1.02 22.52 -5.97
N ARG A 45 0.30 22.27 -4.89
CA ARG A 45 -0.42 21.01 -4.69
C ARG A 45 -1.42 20.72 -5.80
N GLU A 46 -2.21 21.72 -6.22
CA GLU A 46 -3.17 21.57 -7.32
C GLU A 46 -2.48 21.19 -8.63
N LYS A 47 -1.37 21.84 -8.97
CA LYS A 47 -0.58 21.53 -10.16
C LYS A 47 -0.05 20.10 -10.14
N ILE A 48 0.49 19.66 -8.99
CA ILE A 48 1.05 18.31 -8.82
C ILE A 48 -0.06 17.27 -8.94
N LEU A 49 -1.18 17.46 -8.27
CA LEU A 49 -2.30 16.52 -8.30
C LEU A 49 -2.92 16.43 -9.70
N ALA A 50 -3.02 17.52 -10.43
CA ALA A 50 -3.51 17.53 -11.80
C ALA A 50 -2.54 16.78 -12.75
N ALA A 51 -1.25 17.00 -12.62
CA ALA A 51 -0.23 16.30 -13.41
C ALA A 51 -0.21 14.79 -13.07
N ALA A 52 -0.31 14.43 -11.79
CA ALA A 52 -0.37 13.04 -11.36
C ALA A 52 -1.59 12.31 -11.94
N ARG A 53 -2.76 12.94 -11.94
CA ARG A 53 -3.97 12.37 -12.56
C ARG A 53 -3.81 12.21 -14.07
N ALA A 54 -3.26 13.20 -14.76
CA ALA A 54 -3.04 13.15 -16.20
C ALA A 54 -2.08 12.02 -16.61
N LEU A 55 -1.08 11.73 -15.78
CA LEU A 55 -0.07 10.70 -16.02
C LEU A 55 -0.43 9.34 -15.40
N ASN A 56 -1.57 9.20 -14.73
CA ASN A 56 -1.93 8.02 -13.93
C ASN A 56 -0.82 7.65 -12.92
N TYR A 57 -0.22 8.66 -12.30
CA TYR A 57 0.82 8.49 -11.30
C TYR A 57 0.23 8.18 -9.94
N TYR A 58 0.76 7.16 -9.30
CA TYR A 58 0.48 6.81 -7.91
C TYR A 58 1.80 6.71 -7.14
N PRO A 59 1.90 7.31 -5.94
CA PRO A 59 3.10 7.19 -5.11
C PRO A 59 3.40 5.73 -4.79
N ASN A 60 4.68 5.36 -4.84
CA ASN A 60 5.10 4.01 -4.50
C ASN A 60 5.21 3.86 -2.97
N ALA A 61 4.22 3.25 -2.34
CA ALA A 61 4.19 3.01 -0.91
C ALA A 61 5.36 2.13 -0.42
N ILE A 62 5.82 1.20 -1.27
CA ILE A 62 6.96 0.33 -0.95
C ILE A 62 8.26 1.15 -0.89
N ALA A 63 8.48 2.04 -1.86
CA ALA A 63 9.65 2.92 -1.86
C ALA A 63 9.64 3.88 -0.67
N GLN A 64 8.48 4.40 -0.30
CA GLN A 64 8.32 5.23 0.91
C GLN A 64 8.64 4.44 2.18
N GLY A 65 8.25 3.18 2.25
CA GLY A 65 8.55 2.28 3.37
C GLY A 65 10.04 2.02 3.57
N LEU A 66 10.84 2.01 2.50
CA LEU A 66 12.30 1.88 2.57
C LEU A 66 12.96 3.06 3.30
N ILE A 67 12.42 4.27 3.14
CA ILE A 67 12.94 5.47 3.79
C ILE A 67 12.56 5.50 5.27
N THR A 68 11.31 5.18 5.60
CA THR A 68 10.79 5.22 6.97
C THR A 68 11.11 3.98 7.80
N ARG A 69 11.61 2.91 7.18
CA ARG A 69 11.79 1.56 7.74
C ARG A 69 10.48 0.93 8.26
N ARG A 70 9.33 1.43 7.79
CA ARG A 70 8.00 0.90 8.08
C ARG A 70 7.26 0.69 6.78
N SER A 71 6.69 -0.50 6.61
CA SER A 71 5.87 -0.79 5.43
C SER A 71 4.43 -0.32 5.58
N ASN A 72 3.96 -0.15 6.83
CA ASN A 72 2.56 0.02 7.18
C ASN A 72 1.68 -1.12 6.62
N LEU A 73 2.28 -2.31 6.55
CA LEU A 73 1.63 -3.55 6.17
C LEU A 73 1.62 -4.50 7.36
N VAL A 74 0.49 -5.14 7.59
CA VAL A 74 0.35 -6.24 8.55
C VAL A 74 -0.20 -7.45 7.81
N ALA A 75 0.39 -8.61 8.03
CA ALA A 75 -0.13 -9.85 7.49
C ALA A 75 -1.15 -10.47 8.45
N ILE A 76 -2.20 -11.04 7.91
CA ILE A 76 -3.13 -11.90 8.64
C ILE A 76 -3.09 -13.28 7.97
N ILE A 77 -2.79 -14.29 8.77
CA ILE A 77 -2.67 -15.68 8.34
C ILE A 77 -3.84 -16.45 8.95
N ILE A 78 -4.68 -17.04 8.12
CA ILE A 78 -5.89 -17.74 8.54
C ILE A 78 -5.89 -19.17 7.98
N SER A 79 -6.18 -20.16 8.84
CA SER A 79 -6.29 -21.57 8.44
C SER A 79 -7.69 -21.95 7.93
N ASN A 80 -8.74 -21.31 8.38
CA ASN A 80 -10.11 -21.73 8.10
C ASN A 80 -11.02 -20.55 7.74
N LEU A 81 -11.04 -20.18 6.46
CA LEU A 81 -11.91 -19.13 5.95
C LEU A 81 -13.41 -19.48 5.92
N THR A 82 -13.75 -20.75 6.12
CA THR A 82 -15.16 -21.19 6.12
C THR A 82 -15.86 -20.94 7.46
N ASN A 83 -15.10 -20.65 8.50
CA ASN A 83 -15.67 -20.26 9.78
C ASN A 83 -16.29 -18.86 9.69
N LEU A 84 -17.60 -18.77 9.90
CA LEU A 84 -18.38 -17.53 9.79
C LEU A 84 -17.95 -16.41 10.75
N TYR A 85 -17.18 -16.73 11.77
CA TYR A 85 -16.63 -15.74 12.70
C TYR A 85 -15.52 -14.87 12.06
N TYR A 86 -14.67 -15.47 11.22
CA TYR A 86 -13.53 -14.75 10.64
C TYR A 86 -13.88 -13.58 9.72
N PRO A 87 -14.90 -13.64 8.86
CA PRO A 87 -15.26 -12.49 8.03
C PRO A 87 -15.58 -11.24 8.83
N GLU A 88 -16.29 -11.38 9.95
CA GLU A 88 -16.65 -10.25 10.80
C GLU A 88 -15.44 -9.67 11.53
N VAL A 89 -14.59 -10.53 12.10
CA VAL A 89 -13.33 -10.12 12.74
C VAL A 89 -12.40 -9.45 11.75
N LEU A 90 -12.27 -10.00 10.54
CA LEU A 90 -11.44 -9.43 9.48
C LEU A 90 -11.93 -8.04 9.05
N ALA A 91 -13.24 -7.88 8.90
CA ALA A 91 -13.82 -6.59 8.52
C ALA A 91 -13.49 -5.52 9.57
N GLU A 92 -13.74 -5.81 10.84
CA GLU A 92 -13.46 -4.89 11.95
C GLU A 92 -11.97 -4.57 12.07
N LEU A 93 -11.12 -5.60 12.04
CA LEU A 93 -9.67 -5.45 12.15
C LEU A 93 -9.09 -4.63 10.99
N THR A 94 -9.51 -4.93 9.77
CA THR A 94 -9.08 -4.20 8.58
C THR A 94 -9.51 -2.73 8.63
N GLN A 95 -10.72 -2.46 9.10
CA GLN A 95 -11.22 -1.09 9.24
C GLN A 95 -10.41 -0.30 10.27
N ARG A 96 -10.13 -0.88 11.44
CA ARG A 96 -9.34 -0.22 12.50
C ARG A 96 -7.90 0.03 12.08
N LEU A 97 -7.26 -0.94 11.46
CA LEU A 97 -5.90 -0.81 10.93
C LEU A 97 -5.83 0.24 9.82
N SER A 98 -6.82 0.23 8.92
CA SER A 98 -6.92 1.21 7.84
C SER A 98 -7.07 2.66 8.35
N ALA A 99 -7.80 2.86 9.44
CA ALA A 99 -7.92 4.17 10.09
C ALA A 99 -6.58 4.70 10.61
N GLN A 100 -5.63 3.82 10.90
CA GLN A 100 -4.26 4.14 11.30
C GLN A 100 -3.26 4.17 10.13
N GLY A 101 -3.74 4.07 8.89
CA GLY A 101 -2.90 4.03 7.70
C GLY A 101 -2.21 2.69 7.44
N ILE A 102 -2.61 1.64 8.16
CA ILE A 102 -2.05 0.29 8.01
C ILE A 102 -2.91 -0.51 7.03
N ARG A 103 -2.27 -1.25 6.14
CA ARG A 103 -2.94 -2.15 5.19
C ARG A 103 -2.70 -3.61 5.56
N VAL A 104 -3.65 -4.45 5.19
CA VAL A 104 -3.64 -5.88 5.52
C VAL A 104 -3.32 -6.69 4.27
N LEU A 105 -2.40 -7.64 4.43
CA LEU A 105 -2.17 -8.74 3.49
C LEU A 105 -2.76 -10.01 4.10
N LEU A 106 -3.64 -10.66 3.37
CA LEU A 106 -4.28 -11.90 3.83
C LEU A 106 -3.58 -13.11 3.20
N PHE A 107 -3.16 -14.04 4.04
CA PHE A 107 -2.62 -15.35 3.66
C PHE A 107 -3.54 -16.44 4.19
N SER A 108 -3.86 -17.41 3.33
CA SER A 108 -4.65 -18.59 3.69
C SER A 108 -3.74 -19.79 3.84
N LEU A 109 -3.90 -20.52 4.93
CA LEU A 109 -3.23 -21.80 5.16
C LEU A 109 -4.10 -22.94 4.63
N ALA A 110 -3.47 -23.91 3.96
CA ALA A 110 -4.12 -25.16 3.59
C ALA A 110 -4.18 -26.13 4.77
N ALA A 111 -3.14 -26.13 5.61
CA ALA A 111 -3.07 -26.91 6.84
C ALA A 111 -2.36 -26.10 7.94
N GLU A 112 -2.64 -26.40 9.20
CA GLU A 112 -1.99 -25.74 10.35
C GLU A 112 -0.47 -25.97 10.40
N SER A 113 0.01 -27.07 9.81
CA SER A 113 1.44 -27.39 9.72
C SER A 113 2.25 -26.46 8.83
N ASP A 114 1.59 -25.63 8.00
CA ASP A 114 2.24 -24.80 6.99
C ASP A 114 2.55 -23.39 7.51
N VAL A 115 2.33 -23.11 8.80
CA VAL A 115 2.46 -21.77 9.39
C VAL A 115 3.87 -21.21 9.20
N ASP A 116 4.90 -22.00 9.50
CA ASP A 116 6.29 -21.54 9.41
C ASP A 116 6.70 -21.22 7.97
N GLU A 117 6.29 -22.04 7.01
CA GLU A 117 6.54 -21.81 5.59
C GLU A 117 5.85 -20.52 5.10
N VAL A 118 4.60 -20.32 5.53
CA VAL A 118 3.85 -19.09 5.16
C VAL A 118 4.45 -17.87 5.84
N LEU A 119 4.91 -17.96 7.08
CA LEU A 119 5.62 -16.87 7.76
C LEU A 119 6.89 -16.46 7.01
N ASP A 120 7.67 -17.41 6.53
CA ASP A 120 8.85 -17.12 5.72
C ASP A 120 8.50 -16.37 4.42
N GLN A 121 7.37 -16.71 3.80
CA GLN A 121 6.86 -15.96 2.65
C GLN A 121 6.40 -14.56 3.05
N VAL A 122 5.68 -14.43 4.16
CA VAL A 122 5.15 -13.17 4.68
C VAL A 122 6.26 -12.16 4.94
N TRP A 123 7.38 -12.57 5.56
CA TRP A 123 8.50 -11.68 5.86
C TRP A 123 9.16 -11.10 4.60
N ARG A 124 9.05 -11.76 3.46
CA ARG A 124 9.54 -11.23 2.17
C ARG A 124 8.80 -9.97 1.72
N TYR A 125 7.58 -9.76 2.18
CA TYR A 125 6.80 -8.53 1.93
C TYR A 125 7.14 -7.39 2.89
N ARG A 126 8.10 -7.60 3.81
CA ARG A 126 8.54 -6.62 4.80
C ARG A 126 7.40 -6.05 5.63
N VAL A 127 6.45 -6.89 6.02
CA VAL A 127 5.37 -6.49 6.91
C VAL A 127 5.91 -6.06 8.27
N ASP A 128 5.23 -5.11 8.91
CA ASP A 128 5.59 -4.64 10.25
C ASP A 128 5.20 -5.65 11.34
N GLY A 129 4.26 -6.53 11.04
CA GLY A 129 3.83 -7.60 11.94
C GLY A 129 2.95 -8.62 11.24
N ALA A 130 2.72 -9.75 11.90
CA ALA A 130 1.84 -10.80 11.44
C ALA A 130 0.90 -11.24 12.57
N ILE A 131 -0.36 -11.47 12.23
CA ILE A 131 -1.39 -12.03 13.10
C ILE A 131 -1.72 -13.42 12.56
N VAL A 132 -1.58 -14.42 13.40
CA VAL A 132 -1.88 -15.82 13.05
C VAL A 132 -3.16 -16.24 13.75
N ALA A 133 -4.15 -16.64 12.97
CA ALA A 133 -5.43 -17.20 13.41
C ALA A 133 -5.56 -18.61 12.82
N ALA A 134 -4.82 -19.51 13.39
CA ALA A 134 -4.79 -20.90 12.98
C ALA A 134 -5.68 -21.75 13.88
#